data_942bf5553ace78a417ed9c606edf2b48
#
_entry.id   942bf5553ace78a417ed9c606edf2b48
#
_cell.length_a   1.000
_cell.length_b   1.000
_cell.length_c   1.000
_cell.angle_alpha   90.00
_cell.angle_beta   90.00
_cell.angle_gamma   90.00
#
_symmetry.space_group_name_H-M   'P 1'
#
loop_
_entity.id
_entity.type
_entity.pdbx_description
1 polymer ?
#
loop_
_entity_poly.entity_id
_entity_poly.type
_entity_poly.pdbx_seq_one_letter_code
_entity_poly.pdbx_strand_id
1 'polypeptide(L)'
;MTQDLTKEVQDRYHRLLDEGADPNEWAYAWRSEYNRGGFKAVDFLMEEVVNPGKCIGCAACLTICPVDVFDYENEKPADTRNSACVFCELYVDACPVLRPTDHDLAQQIELREPVLDDGFGPYAYGVLARTTQEYILKEGQDGGICSALAIHGLQTGTLRGVVVGNEYPDNPQMGYAQLATTPEEVLTSARSRYSYQPNTLALVEAMKKDIAPLAVVGVPCQVDGVRQQQYSSIRLDVAEWYRKNISLVVGLFCSEAFTEEGMDWLAKDLGVPKAEIANINIKGKLEIKLRDGREETRSLKAFGKYARPACLYCMDYAADNADIGLGGIGLDGWTFTVIRTEAGHRAWQALVDVGWVEVKELEELPKSKELLIRLSRYKRNRPLPALMPTHEERIAIGNLDPKHFYRGWEEDSSAKDWRPLPPPPPKKKKVKVKSEGSVS
;
A
#
# COMPACT_ATOMS: atom_id res chain seq x y z
N MET A 1 -23.80 -11.15 -13.40
CA MET A 1 -24.14 -11.89 -12.16
C MET A 1 -23.53 -11.26 -10.91
N THR A 2 -22.25 -10.94 -10.89
CA THR A 2 -21.56 -10.32 -9.74
C THR A 2 -22.01 -8.89 -9.40
N GLN A 3 -22.31 -8.04 -10.39
CA GLN A 3 -22.79 -6.66 -10.18
C GLN A 3 -24.11 -6.58 -9.43
N ASP A 4 -25.05 -7.43 -9.82
CA ASP A 4 -26.37 -7.46 -9.18
C ASP A 4 -26.26 -7.92 -7.72
N LEU A 5 -25.32 -8.84 -7.47
CA LEU A 5 -25.07 -9.37 -6.13
C LEU A 5 -24.48 -8.33 -5.18
N THR A 6 -23.45 -7.60 -5.60
CA THR A 6 -22.81 -6.57 -4.77
C THR A 6 -23.78 -5.44 -4.43
N LYS A 7 -24.58 -5.00 -5.41
CA LYS A 7 -25.59 -3.98 -5.19
C LYS A 7 -26.69 -4.47 -4.24
N GLU A 8 -27.18 -5.69 -4.44
CA GLU A 8 -28.18 -6.30 -3.57
C GLU A 8 -27.70 -6.42 -2.12
N VAL A 9 -26.41 -6.81 -1.94
CA VAL A 9 -25.75 -6.85 -0.63
C VAL A 9 -25.73 -5.47 0.01
N GLN A 10 -25.30 -4.45 -0.73
CA GLN A 10 -25.21 -3.08 -0.24
C GLN A 10 -26.60 -2.53 0.15
N ASP A 11 -27.59 -2.67 -0.72
CA ASP A 11 -28.96 -2.20 -0.49
C ASP A 11 -29.60 -2.89 0.71
N ARG A 12 -29.30 -4.17 0.91
CA ARG A 12 -29.82 -4.95 2.05
C ARG A 12 -29.12 -4.56 3.36
N TYR A 13 -27.81 -4.32 3.31
CA TYR A 13 -27.06 -3.86 4.47
C TYR A 13 -27.55 -2.50 4.97
N HIS A 14 -27.73 -1.53 4.07
CA HIS A 14 -28.25 -0.22 4.45
C HIS A 14 -29.65 -0.32 5.05
N ARG A 15 -30.54 -1.15 4.47
CA ARG A 15 -31.87 -1.38 5.05
C ARG A 15 -31.79 -1.95 6.47
N LEU A 16 -30.91 -2.91 6.71
CA LEU A 16 -30.77 -3.54 8.03
C LEU A 16 -30.19 -2.58 9.07
N LEU A 17 -29.25 -1.70 8.67
CA LEU A 17 -28.76 -0.63 9.55
C LEU A 17 -29.88 0.36 9.90
N ASP A 18 -30.68 0.77 8.92
CA ASP A 18 -31.81 1.69 9.10
C ASP A 18 -32.89 1.07 10.02
N GLU A 19 -33.04 -0.24 9.98
CA GLU A 19 -33.93 -1.03 10.83
C GLU A 19 -33.34 -1.31 12.24
N GLY A 20 -32.08 -0.91 12.49
CA GLY A 20 -31.40 -1.10 13.77
C GLY A 20 -30.97 -2.55 14.07
N ALA A 21 -30.82 -3.37 13.02
CA ALA A 21 -30.37 -4.75 13.16
C ALA A 21 -28.90 -4.86 13.58
N ASP A 22 -28.58 -5.83 14.43
CA ASP A 22 -27.20 -6.15 14.77
C ASP A 22 -26.48 -6.71 13.53
N PRO A 23 -25.35 -6.10 13.11
CA PRO A 23 -24.56 -6.59 11.98
C PRO A 23 -24.16 -8.07 12.07
N ASN A 24 -24.00 -8.62 13.27
CA ASN A 24 -23.66 -10.03 13.47
C ASN A 24 -24.86 -10.96 13.20
N GLU A 25 -26.08 -10.52 13.48
CA GLU A 25 -27.29 -11.32 13.23
C GLU A 25 -27.60 -11.44 11.74
N TRP A 26 -27.49 -10.36 10.98
CA TRP A 26 -27.76 -10.43 9.54
C TRP A 26 -26.69 -11.22 8.77
N ALA A 27 -25.40 -11.13 9.16
CA ALA A 27 -24.35 -11.92 8.56
C ALA A 27 -24.63 -13.43 8.68
N TYR A 28 -25.20 -13.84 9.81
CA TYR A 28 -25.61 -15.23 10.03
C TYR A 28 -26.80 -15.65 9.17
N ALA A 29 -27.79 -14.78 8.99
CA ALA A 29 -28.95 -15.05 8.15
C ALA A 29 -28.56 -15.18 6.65
N TRP A 30 -27.62 -14.39 6.19
CA TRP A 30 -27.14 -14.43 4.82
C TRP A 30 -26.38 -15.71 4.46
N ARG A 31 -25.61 -16.22 5.37
CA ARG A 31 -24.91 -17.50 5.20
C ARG A 31 -25.84 -18.62 4.71
N SER A 32 -27.08 -18.64 5.16
CA SER A 32 -28.06 -19.66 4.77
C SER A 32 -28.63 -19.48 3.36
N GLU A 33 -28.70 -18.26 2.85
CA GLU A 33 -29.23 -17.98 1.51
C GLU A 33 -28.18 -18.23 0.41
N TYR A 34 -26.96 -17.78 0.60
CA TYR A 34 -25.88 -17.92 -0.41
C TYR A 34 -25.31 -19.33 -0.49
N ASN A 35 -25.30 -20.08 0.59
CA ASN A 35 -24.88 -21.49 0.58
C ASN A 35 -25.73 -22.39 -0.35
N ARG A 36 -26.89 -21.93 -0.79
CA ARG A 36 -27.75 -22.70 -1.71
C ARG A 36 -27.17 -22.83 -3.13
N GLY A 37 -26.26 -21.93 -3.53
CA GLY A 37 -25.64 -21.94 -4.86
C GLY A 37 -24.25 -22.56 -4.92
N GLY A 38 -23.66 -22.98 -3.80
CA GLY A 38 -22.28 -23.50 -3.76
C GLY A 38 -21.19 -22.44 -3.98
N PHE A 39 -21.58 -21.17 -4.17
CA PHE A 39 -20.68 -20.05 -4.33
C PHE A 39 -20.36 -19.47 -2.95
N LYS A 40 -19.10 -19.23 -2.68
CA LYS A 40 -18.62 -18.60 -1.46
C LYS A 40 -18.07 -17.23 -1.79
N ALA A 41 -18.45 -16.21 -1.02
CA ALA A 41 -17.99 -14.85 -1.26
C ALA A 41 -16.45 -14.75 -1.25
N VAL A 42 -15.81 -15.51 -0.38
CA VAL A 42 -14.34 -15.59 -0.32
C VAL A 42 -13.71 -16.11 -1.61
N ASP A 43 -14.39 -17.01 -2.31
CA ASP A 43 -13.91 -17.57 -3.58
C ASP A 43 -13.78 -16.47 -4.64
N PHE A 44 -14.67 -15.48 -4.62
CA PHE A 44 -14.62 -14.33 -5.52
C PHE A 44 -13.33 -13.52 -5.34
N LEU A 45 -12.93 -13.22 -4.11
CA LEU A 45 -11.66 -12.54 -3.86
C LEU A 45 -10.47 -13.38 -4.33
N MET A 46 -10.51 -14.68 -4.07
CA MET A 46 -9.42 -15.58 -4.47
C MET A 46 -9.32 -15.71 -6.00
N GLU A 47 -10.44 -15.87 -6.69
CA GLU A 47 -10.48 -16.07 -8.14
C GLU A 47 -10.19 -14.79 -8.92
N GLU A 48 -10.74 -13.65 -8.48
CA GLU A 48 -10.66 -12.39 -9.23
C GLU A 48 -9.40 -11.58 -8.91
N VAL A 49 -8.84 -11.71 -7.70
CA VAL A 49 -7.77 -10.85 -7.22
C VAL A 49 -6.50 -11.63 -6.87
N VAL A 50 -6.63 -12.68 -6.04
CA VAL A 50 -5.45 -13.34 -5.47
C VAL A 50 -4.81 -14.30 -6.46
N ASN A 51 -5.58 -15.22 -7.01
CA ASN A 51 -5.08 -16.25 -7.93
C ASN A 51 -4.55 -15.68 -9.26
N PRO A 52 -5.19 -14.66 -9.86
CA PRO A 52 -4.65 -14.00 -11.05
C PRO A 52 -3.39 -13.16 -10.80
N GLY A 53 -2.97 -12.97 -9.53
CA GLY A 53 -1.77 -12.20 -9.18
C GLY A 53 -1.99 -10.69 -9.13
N LYS A 54 -3.24 -10.22 -9.09
CA LYS A 54 -3.59 -8.80 -8.98
C LYS A 54 -3.47 -8.28 -7.55
N CYS A 55 -3.45 -9.17 -6.55
CA CYS A 55 -3.42 -8.80 -5.15
C CYS A 55 -2.18 -7.99 -4.80
N ILE A 56 -2.38 -6.74 -4.40
CA ILE A 56 -1.33 -5.80 -3.97
C ILE A 56 -0.85 -6.06 -2.54
N GLY A 57 -1.48 -6.98 -1.81
CA GLY A 57 -1.05 -7.38 -0.48
C GLY A 57 -1.36 -6.39 0.65
N CYS A 58 -2.22 -5.39 0.42
CA CYS A 58 -2.50 -4.32 1.40
C CYS A 58 -3.15 -4.80 2.71
N ALA A 59 -3.57 -6.07 2.80
CA ALA A 59 -4.24 -6.68 3.95
C ALA A 59 -5.57 -6.04 4.38
N ALA A 60 -6.16 -5.14 3.59
CA ALA A 60 -7.43 -4.51 3.93
C ALA A 60 -8.58 -5.54 4.10
N CYS A 61 -8.59 -6.61 3.29
CA CYS A 61 -9.56 -7.69 3.40
C CYS A 61 -9.46 -8.48 4.72
N LEU A 62 -8.27 -8.55 5.33
CA LEU A 62 -8.08 -9.18 6.63
C LEU A 62 -8.61 -8.29 7.75
N THR A 63 -8.27 -7.01 7.69
CA THR A 63 -8.64 -6.05 8.76
C THR A 63 -10.14 -5.77 8.81
N ILE A 64 -10.85 -5.92 7.66
CA ILE A 64 -12.31 -5.71 7.60
C ILE A 64 -13.11 -6.98 7.89
N CYS A 65 -12.51 -8.17 7.85
CA CYS A 65 -13.22 -9.44 7.99
C CYS A 65 -13.73 -9.65 9.42
N PRO A 66 -15.06 -9.73 9.66
CA PRO A 66 -15.60 -9.84 11.01
C PRO A 66 -15.44 -11.22 11.64
N VAL A 67 -15.11 -12.23 10.84
CA VAL A 67 -15.01 -13.64 11.25
C VAL A 67 -13.65 -14.25 10.95
N ASP A 68 -12.70 -13.42 10.54
CA ASP A 68 -11.27 -13.76 10.42
C ASP A 68 -11.01 -15.03 9.57
N VAL A 69 -11.56 -15.03 8.35
CA VAL A 69 -11.43 -16.19 7.43
C VAL A 69 -10.10 -16.23 6.68
N PHE A 70 -9.32 -15.16 6.74
CA PHE A 70 -8.06 -15.06 6.02
C PHE A 70 -6.87 -15.11 6.96
N ASP A 71 -5.87 -15.93 6.62
CA ASP A 71 -4.51 -15.74 7.09
C ASP A 71 -3.71 -14.91 6.08
N TYR A 72 -2.52 -14.46 6.46
CA TYR A 72 -1.65 -13.71 5.57
C TYR A 72 -0.41 -14.53 5.26
N GLU A 73 -0.32 -15.02 4.03
CA GLU A 73 0.76 -15.89 3.59
C GLU A 73 1.32 -15.42 2.24
N ASN A 74 2.62 -15.50 2.07
CA ASN A 74 3.26 -15.13 0.81
C ASN A 74 2.83 -13.74 0.31
N GLU A 75 2.77 -12.76 1.22
CA GLU A 75 2.44 -11.35 0.96
C GLU A 75 1.01 -11.10 0.43
N LYS A 76 0.07 -11.99 0.74
CA LYS A 76 -1.34 -11.91 0.32
C LYS A 76 -2.26 -12.70 1.24
N PRO A 77 -3.59 -12.45 1.19
CA PRO A 77 -4.54 -13.25 1.95
C PRO A 77 -4.53 -14.71 1.47
N ALA A 78 -4.60 -15.62 2.41
CA ALA A 78 -4.81 -17.05 2.20
C ALA A 78 -6.16 -17.45 2.78
N ASP A 79 -6.95 -18.20 2.02
CA ASP A 79 -8.24 -18.72 2.44
C ASP A 79 -8.04 -19.99 3.27
N THR A 80 -7.82 -19.83 4.56
CA THR A 80 -7.56 -20.95 5.47
C THR A 80 -8.78 -21.38 6.26
N ARG A 81 -9.78 -20.50 6.40
CA ARG A 81 -10.99 -20.73 7.21
C ARG A 81 -12.29 -20.44 6.45
N ASN A 82 -12.31 -20.76 5.17
CA ASN A 82 -13.43 -20.54 4.27
C ASN A 82 -14.80 -20.99 4.86
N SER A 83 -14.80 -22.11 5.59
CA SER A 83 -16.02 -22.62 6.24
C SER A 83 -16.63 -21.66 7.28
N ALA A 84 -15.86 -20.72 7.81
CA ALA A 84 -16.33 -19.70 8.74
C ALA A 84 -16.87 -18.46 8.03
N CYS A 85 -16.76 -18.35 6.72
CA CYS A 85 -17.24 -17.22 5.94
C CYS A 85 -18.76 -17.00 6.11
N VAL A 86 -19.13 -15.76 6.44
CA VAL A 86 -20.53 -15.34 6.62
C VAL A 86 -21.12 -14.62 5.41
N PHE A 87 -20.40 -14.61 4.29
CA PHE A 87 -20.84 -14.04 3.01
C PHE A 87 -21.19 -12.55 3.06
N CYS A 88 -20.51 -11.79 3.89
CA CYS A 88 -20.79 -10.36 4.04
C CYS A 88 -20.20 -9.48 2.92
N GLU A 89 -19.27 -10.01 2.10
CA GLU A 89 -18.58 -9.33 1.00
C GLU A 89 -17.88 -8.00 1.35
N LEU A 90 -17.66 -7.72 2.62
CA LEU A 90 -17.01 -6.47 3.09
C LEU A 90 -15.63 -6.26 2.48
N TYR A 91 -14.94 -7.32 2.10
CA TYR A 91 -13.65 -7.24 1.42
C TYR A 91 -13.75 -6.57 0.04
N VAL A 92 -14.91 -6.63 -0.63
CA VAL A 92 -15.13 -5.95 -1.92
C VAL A 92 -15.02 -4.45 -1.74
N ASP A 93 -15.64 -3.92 -0.68
CA ASP A 93 -15.59 -2.50 -0.37
C ASP A 93 -14.19 -2.05 0.10
N ALA A 94 -13.51 -2.90 0.86
CA ALA A 94 -12.18 -2.61 1.39
C ALA A 94 -11.05 -2.81 0.38
N CYS A 95 -11.25 -3.60 -0.68
CA CYS A 95 -10.19 -3.98 -1.61
C CYS A 95 -9.94 -2.90 -2.68
N PRO A 96 -8.77 -2.24 -2.70
CA PRO A 96 -8.48 -1.22 -3.69
C PRO A 96 -8.27 -1.77 -5.12
N VAL A 97 -8.18 -3.09 -5.28
CA VAL A 97 -8.16 -3.74 -6.61
C VAL A 97 -9.57 -3.92 -7.16
N LEU A 98 -10.53 -4.26 -6.30
CA LEU A 98 -11.94 -4.39 -6.67
C LEU A 98 -12.65 -3.03 -6.73
N ARG A 99 -12.28 -2.12 -5.83
CA ARG A 99 -12.75 -0.73 -5.82
C ARG A 99 -11.55 0.20 -5.76
N PRO A 100 -11.02 0.65 -6.90
CA PRO A 100 -9.91 1.56 -6.92
C PRO A 100 -10.23 2.86 -6.17
N THR A 101 -9.27 3.28 -5.38
CA THR A 101 -9.24 4.59 -4.75
C THR A 101 -8.93 5.62 -5.82
N ASP A 102 -9.92 6.29 -6.28
CA ASP A 102 -9.81 7.25 -7.35
C ASP A 102 -10.25 8.66 -6.92
N HIS A 103 -10.68 9.40 -7.90
CA HIS A 103 -11.11 10.79 -7.78
C HIS A 103 -12.16 11.04 -6.69
N ASP A 104 -13.11 10.12 -6.48
CA ASP A 104 -14.18 10.31 -5.50
C ASP A 104 -13.62 10.30 -4.08
N LEU A 105 -12.60 9.47 -3.84
CA LEU A 105 -11.90 9.45 -2.57
C LEU A 105 -11.11 10.73 -2.35
N ALA A 106 -10.42 11.22 -3.37
CA ALA A 106 -9.70 12.50 -3.31
C ALA A 106 -10.63 13.68 -3.03
N GLN A 107 -11.90 13.63 -3.47
CA GLN A 107 -12.90 14.64 -3.14
C GLN A 107 -13.40 14.58 -1.69
N GLN A 108 -13.33 13.41 -1.06
CA GLN A 108 -13.73 13.24 0.34
C GLN A 108 -12.65 13.66 1.34
N ILE A 109 -11.40 13.77 0.87
CA ILE A 109 -10.28 14.26 1.67
C ILE A 109 -10.27 15.77 1.56
N GLU A 110 -10.33 16.48 2.70
CA GLU A 110 -10.17 17.93 2.71
C GLU A 110 -8.83 18.32 2.11
N LEU A 111 -8.86 18.84 0.89
CA LEU A 111 -7.70 19.35 0.19
C LEU A 111 -7.74 20.88 0.23
N ARG A 112 -6.59 21.47 0.43
CA ARG A 112 -6.39 22.86 0.02
C ARG A 112 -6.47 22.93 -1.50
N GLU A 113 -6.72 24.12 -2.07
CA GLU A 113 -6.83 24.33 -3.52
C GLU A 113 -5.80 23.47 -4.27
N PRO A 114 -6.20 22.32 -4.84
CA PRO A 114 -5.25 21.35 -5.33
C PRO A 114 -4.75 21.72 -6.72
N VAL A 115 -3.47 21.52 -6.94
CA VAL A 115 -2.91 21.50 -8.30
C VAL A 115 -3.20 20.13 -8.90
N LEU A 116 -4.09 20.06 -9.88
CA LEU A 116 -4.62 18.78 -10.41
C LEU A 116 -3.82 18.20 -11.58
N ASP A 117 -3.09 19.04 -12.34
CA ASP A 117 -2.60 18.69 -13.67
C ASP A 117 -1.19 18.12 -13.74
N ASP A 118 -0.49 17.99 -12.61
CA ASP A 118 0.90 17.53 -12.61
C ASP A 118 1.09 16.01 -12.76
N GLY A 119 0.01 15.23 -12.69
CA GLY A 119 0.05 13.79 -12.97
C GLY A 119 0.50 12.91 -11.79
N PHE A 120 0.64 13.47 -10.59
CA PHE A 120 0.95 12.75 -9.35
C PHE A 120 -0.07 13.00 -8.22
N GLY A 121 -1.34 13.13 -8.61
CA GLY A 121 -2.47 13.35 -7.73
C GLY A 121 -2.62 14.77 -7.21
N PRO A 122 -3.74 15.09 -6.55
CA PRO A 122 -4.00 16.40 -5.96
C PRO A 122 -3.00 16.73 -4.84
N TYR A 123 -2.56 17.97 -4.75
CA TYR A 123 -1.66 18.43 -3.68
C TYR A 123 -1.82 19.95 -3.45
N ALA A 124 -1.47 20.39 -2.25
CA ALA A 124 -1.47 21.83 -1.92
C ALA A 124 -0.13 22.47 -2.33
N TYR A 125 0.98 21.87 -1.94
CA TYR A 125 2.33 22.31 -2.31
C TYR A 125 3.34 21.18 -2.12
N GLY A 126 4.54 21.35 -2.68
CA GLY A 126 5.64 20.43 -2.53
C GLY A 126 6.95 21.15 -2.26
N VAL A 127 7.86 20.50 -1.56
CA VAL A 127 9.20 20.99 -1.25
C VAL A 127 10.21 19.87 -1.27
N LEU A 128 11.50 20.19 -1.36
CA LEU A 128 12.57 19.28 -0.96
C LEU A 128 12.97 19.59 0.47
N ALA A 129 12.96 18.59 1.32
CA ALA A 129 13.18 18.76 2.74
C ALA A 129 14.17 17.76 3.32
N ARG A 130 14.79 18.17 4.40
CA ARG A 130 15.72 17.35 5.17
C ARG A 130 15.58 17.71 6.64
N THR A 131 15.59 16.71 7.53
CA THR A 131 15.54 16.99 8.96
C THR A 131 16.86 17.60 9.45
N THR A 132 16.78 18.49 10.41
CA THR A 132 17.95 19.04 11.13
C THR A 132 18.43 18.13 12.26
N GLN A 133 17.69 17.05 12.55
CA GLN A 133 17.99 16.12 13.63
C GLN A 133 19.03 15.10 13.18
N GLU A 134 20.28 15.26 13.58
CA GLU A 134 21.41 14.41 13.15
C GLU A 134 21.18 12.92 13.45
N TYR A 135 20.59 12.60 14.60
CA TYR A 135 20.31 11.21 14.97
C TYR A 135 19.29 10.53 14.04
N ILE A 136 18.33 11.30 13.49
CA ILE A 136 17.40 10.81 12.48
C ILE A 136 18.09 10.64 11.12
N LEU A 137 18.90 11.61 10.72
CA LEU A 137 19.65 11.55 9.46
C LEU A 137 20.61 10.36 9.41
N LYS A 138 21.22 10.01 10.53
CA LYS A 138 22.15 8.88 10.63
C LYS A 138 21.45 7.53 10.35
N GLU A 139 20.25 7.35 10.84
CA GLU A 139 19.49 6.10 10.68
C GLU A 139 18.49 6.14 9.52
N GLY A 140 18.10 7.33 9.09
CA GLY A 140 17.14 7.54 8.01
C GLY A 140 17.71 7.30 6.62
N GLN A 141 16.82 7.34 5.65
CA GLN A 141 17.18 7.40 4.24
C GLN A 141 16.85 8.79 3.69
N ASP A 142 17.68 9.30 2.80
CA ASP A 142 17.54 10.64 2.22
C ASP A 142 17.40 11.74 3.30
N GLY A 143 16.39 12.59 3.24
CA GLY A 143 16.19 13.70 4.17
C GLY A 143 15.61 13.32 5.55
N GLY A 144 15.22 12.08 5.80
CA GLY A 144 14.71 11.60 7.10
C GLY A 144 13.36 12.15 7.54
N ILE A 145 12.58 12.75 6.63
CA ILE A 145 11.31 13.43 6.95
C ILE A 145 10.25 12.47 7.48
N CYS A 146 10.16 11.25 6.96
CA CYS A 146 9.19 10.26 7.46
C CYS A 146 9.40 9.98 8.95
N SER A 147 10.63 9.68 9.35
CA SER A 147 10.98 9.44 10.75
C SER A 147 10.81 10.68 11.61
N ALA A 148 11.13 11.88 11.08
CA ALA A 148 10.94 13.13 11.81
C ALA A 148 9.47 13.40 12.14
N LEU A 149 8.55 13.21 11.19
CA LEU A 149 7.09 13.34 11.40
C LEU A 149 6.61 12.37 12.49
N ALA A 150 7.00 11.11 12.38
CA ALA A 150 6.60 10.08 13.32
C ALA A 150 7.13 10.33 14.74
N ILE A 151 8.43 10.61 14.87
CA ILE A 151 9.08 10.85 16.17
C ILE A 151 8.55 12.11 16.83
N HIS A 152 8.42 13.21 16.08
CA HIS A 152 7.88 14.45 16.62
C HIS A 152 6.44 14.25 17.11
N GLY A 153 5.61 13.53 16.33
CA GLY A 153 4.24 13.22 16.72
C GLY A 153 4.15 12.42 18.03
N LEU A 154 5.03 11.40 18.20
CA LEU A 154 5.11 10.62 19.45
C LEU A 154 5.60 11.46 20.63
N GLN A 155 6.63 12.29 20.44
CA GLN A 155 7.21 13.13 21.50
C GLN A 155 6.24 14.22 21.99
N THR A 156 5.43 14.78 21.08
CA THR A 156 4.44 15.81 21.43
C THR A 156 3.12 15.23 21.91
N GLY A 157 2.92 13.91 21.80
CA GLY A 157 1.66 13.24 22.13
C GLY A 157 0.54 13.47 21.12
N THR A 158 0.82 14.10 19.98
CA THR A 158 -0.13 14.20 18.86
C THR A 158 -0.35 12.85 18.17
N LEU A 159 0.58 11.91 18.36
CA LEU A 159 0.47 10.50 18.02
C LEU A 159 0.74 9.65 19.26
N ARG A 160 0.03 8.53 19.39
CA ARG A 160 0.30 7.50 20.40
C ARG A 160 0.88 6.23 19.79
N GLY A 161 0.80 6.11 18.46
CA GLY A 161 1.39 5.00 17.74
C GLY A 161 1.60 5.35 16.26
N VAL A 162 2.55 4.67 15.67
CA VAL A 162 2.89 4.78 14.25
C VAL A 162 2.95 3.39 13.66
N VAL A 163 2.14 3.13 12.66
CA VAL A 163 2.19 1.89 11.87
C VAL A 163 3.33 2.00 10.87
N VAL A 164 4.32 1.13 11.00
CA VAL A 164 5.54 1.10 10.19
C VAL A 164 5.89 -0.33 9.78
N GLY A 165 6.89 -0.48 8.92
CA GLY A 165 7.54 -1.75 8.65
C GLY A 165 8.88 -1.83 9.35
N ASN A 166 9.20 -2.96 9.97
CA ASN A 166 10.52 -3.23 10.51
C ASN A 166 11.15 -4.44 9.81
N GLU A 167 12.40 -4.77 10.10
CA GLU A 167 13.18 -5.80 9.41
C GLU A 167 13.43 -7.03 10.28
N TYR A 168 13.55 -8.18 9.64
CA TYR A 168 14.06 -9.37 10.29
C TYR A 168 15.59 -9.30 10.40
N PRO A 169 16.20 -9.60 11.57
CA PRO A 169 17.65 -9.48 11.76
C PRO A 169 18.49 -10.35 10.81
N ASP A 170 17.97 -11.51 10.43
CA ASP A 170 18.59 -12.47 9.50
C ASP A 170 18.29 -12.18 8.02
N ASN A 171 17.33 -11.30 7.76
CA ASN A 171 16.99 -10.85 6.41
C ASN A 171 16.55 -9.36 6.42
N PRO A 172 17.51 -8.41 6.50
CA PRO A 172 17.20 -6.98 6.65
C PRO A 172 16.37 -6.38 5.51
N GLN A 173 16.30 -7.06 4.37
CA GLN A 173 15.49 -6.62 3.23
C GLN A 173 14.08 -7.17 3.26
N MET A 174 13.77 -8.12 4.14
CA MET A 174 12.42 -8.58 4.43
C MET A 174 11.91 -7.89 5.68
N GLY A 175 10.63 -7.50 5.65
CA GLY A 175 10.06 -6.75 6.75
C GLY A 175 8.76 -7.35 7.27
N TYR A 176 8.42 -6.93 8.48
CA TYR A 176 7.15 -7.22 9.12
C TYR A 176 6.46 -5.93 9.57
N ALA A 177 5.15 -6.00 9.74
CA ALA A 177 4.35 -4.88 10.23
C ALA A 177 4.63 -4.65 11.73
N GLN A 178 4.85 -3.41 12.12
CA GLN A 178 5.07 -3.01 13.50
C GLN A 178 4.21 -1.81 13.89
N LEU A 179 3.67 -1.84 15.10
CA LEU A 179 3.13 -0.68 15.78
C LEU A 179 4.24 -0.08 16.65
N ALA A 180 4.86 0.99 16.19
CA ALA A 180 5.85 1.75 16.97
C ALA A 180 5.14 2.73 17.91
N THR A 181 5.51 2.72 19.19
CA THR A 181 4.96 3.59 20.25
C THR A 181 6.02 4.49 20.88
N THR A 182 7.27 4.29 20.51
CA THR A 182 8.41 5.11 20.97
C THR A 182 9.26 5.62 19.82
N PRO A 183 9.99 6.73 20.00
CA PRO A 183 10.94 7.23 19.01
C PRO A 183 12.01 6.22 18.60
N GLU A 184 12.46 5.39 19.52
CA GLU A 184 13.48 4.35 19.29
C GLU A 184 12.95 3.27 18.34
N GLU A 185 11.69 2.84 18.53
CA GLU A 185 11.03 1.87 17.65
C GLU A 185 10.87 2.45 16.22
N VAL A 186 10.59 3.75 16.09
CA VAL A 186 10.56 4.42 14.78
C VAL A 186 11.96 4.44 14.15
N LEU A 187 13.00 4.73 14.90
CA LEU A 187 14.37 4.73 14.39
C LEU A 187 14.82 3.35 13.92
N THR A 188 14.47 2.28 14.62
CA THR A 188 14.77 0.90 14.19
C THR A 188 14.05 0.52 12.91
N SER A 189 12.88 1.12 12.66
CA SER A 189 12.10 0.91 11.44
C SER A 189 12.57 1.78 10.25
N ALA A 190 13.52 2.69 10.46
CA ALA A 190 14.00 3.60 9.43
C ALA A 190 14.65 2.86 8.25
N ARG A 191 14.88 3.58 7.14
CA ARG A 191 15.38 3.12 5.84
C ARG A 191 14.31 2.49 4.95
N SER A 192 14.63 2.36 3.67
CA SER A 192 13.76 1.72 2.68
C SER A 192 14.11 0.26 2.53
N ARG A 193 13.07 -0.56 2.51
CA ARG A 193 13.13 -1.97 2.16
C ARG A 193 12.34 -2.17 0.89
N TYR A 194 12.88 -2.93 -0.03
CA TYR A 194 12.28 -3.08 -1.36
C TYR A 194 11.51 -4.38 -1.53
N SER A 195 11.50 -5.26 -0.52
CA SER A 195 10.48 -6.30 -0.40
C SER A 195 9.18 -5.70 0.11
N TYR A 196 8.08 -6.38 -0.14
CA TYR A 196 6.79 -5.91 0.34
C TYR A 196 6.59 -6.21 1.83
N GLN A 197 6.05 -5.24 2.56
CA GLN A 197 5.75 -5.33 3.99
C GLN A 197 4.30 -4.90 4.20
N PRO A 198 3.45 -5.75 4.81
CA PRO A 198 2.03 -5.43 4.99
C PRO A 198 1.79 -4.57 6.24
N ASN A 199 2.31 -3.34 6.26
CA ASN A 199 2.30 -2.45 7.43
C ASN A 199 0.91 -2.32 8.07
N THR A 200 -0.14 -2.31 7.27
CA THR A 200 -1.53 -2.19 7.73
C THR A 200 -1.97 -3.30 8.69
N LEU A 201 -1.30 -4.47 8.72
CA LEU A 201 -1.58 -5.51 9.71
C LEU A 201 -1.34 -5.04 11.15
N ALA A 202 -0.43 -4.08 11.38
CA ALA A 202 -0.20 -3.53 12.72
C ALA A 202 -1.40 -2.71 13.25
N LEU A 203 -2.35 -2.32 12.40
CA LEU A 203 -3.60 -1.70 12.84
C LEU A 203 -4.44 -2.63 13.73
N VAL A 204 -4.38 -3.94 13.50
CA VAL A 204 -5.07 -4.93 14.36
C VAL A 204 -4.53 -4.88 15.78
N GLU A 205 -3.21 -4.70 15.94
CA GLU A 205 -2.59 -4.55 17.26
C GLU A 205 -3.01 -3.24 17.93
N ALA A 206 -3.03 -2.13 17.16
CA ALA A 206 -3.48 -0.84 17.66
C ALA A 206 -4.94 -0.87 18.15
N MET A 207 -5.83 -1.55 17.40
CA MET A 207 -7.22 -1.78 17.79
C MET A 207 -7.33 -2.57 19.10
N LYS A 208 -6.60 -3.69 19.19
CA LYS A 208 -6.63 -4.55 20.38
C LYS A 208 -6.08 -3.87 21.64
N LYS A 209 -5.12 -2.96 21.48
CA LYS A 209 -4.47 -2.24 22.59
C LYS A 209 -5.08 -0.87 22.87
N ASP A 210 -6.09 -0.45 22.11
CA ASP A 210 -6.72 0.88 22.18
C ASP A 210 -5.69 2.02 22.09
N ILE A 211 -4.76 1.91 21.13
CA ILE A 211 -3.73 2.91 20.89
C ILE A 211 -4.19 3.84 19.78
N ALA A 212 -4.43 5.10 20.13
CA ALA A 212 -4.80 6.18 19.21
C ALA A 212 -4.47 7.54 19.85
N PRO A 213 -4.25 8.62 19.08
CA PRO A 213 -4.25 8.70 17.62
C PRO A 213 -3.03 8.06 16.96
N LEU A 214 -3.21 7.62 15.72
CA LEU A 214 -2.21 6.88 14.94
C LEU A 214 -1.74 7.66 13.71
N ALA A 215 -0.47 7.44 13.33
CA ALA A 215 -0.03 7.64 11.95
C ALA A 215 0.13 6.27 11.25
N VAL A 216 -0.15 6.23 9.95
CA VAL A 216 0.14 5.07 9.11
C VAL A 216 1.16 5.47 8.06
N VAL A 217 2.30 4.77 8.04
CA VAL A 217 3.31 4.89 7.00
C VAL A 217 3.17 3.72 6.03
N GLY A 218 2.99 4.00 4.76
CA GLY A 218 2.80 2.95 3.77
C GLY A 218 3.14 3.36 2.35
N VAL A 219 3.30 2.38 1.47
CA VAL A 219 3.37 2.60 0.03
C VAL A 219 1.97 2.85 -0.54
N PRO A 220 1.82 3.36 -1.79
CA PRO A 220 0.51 3.79 -2.32
C PRO A 220 -0.62 2.78 -2.11
N CYS A 221 -0.39 1.50 -2.41
CA CYS A 221 -1.41 0.46 -2.25
C CYS A 221 -1.87 0.24 -0.80
N GLN A 222 -1.02 0.51 0.19
CA GLN A 222 -1.39 0.46 1.62
C GLN A 222 -2.16 1.71 2.02
N VAL A 223 -1.76 2.87 1.51
CA VAL A 223 -2.50 4.12 1.66
C VAL A 223 -3.91 3.95 1.13
N ASP A 224 -4.07 3.40 -0.07
CA ASP A 224 -5.37 3.13 -0.68
C ASP A 224 -6.21 2.18 0.17
N GLY A 225 -5.62 1.10 0.69
CA GLY A 225 -6.31 0.18 1.59
C GLY A 225 -6.82 0.86 2.87
N VAL A 226 -6.04 1.76 3.47
CA VAL A 226 -6.47 2.55 4.63
C VAL A 226 -7.60 3.52 4.27
N ARG A 227 -7.46 4.25 3.16
CA ARG A 227 -8.47 5.21 2.71
C ARG A 227 -9.79 4.55 2.36
N GLN A 228 -9.74 3.39 1.69
CA GLN A 228 -10.96 2.63 1.40
C GLN A 228 -11.74 2.33 2.68
N GLN A 229 -11.06 1.97 3.75
CA GLN A 229 -11.72 1.72 5.02
C GLN A 229 -12.18 3.00 5.73
N GLN A 230 -11.41 4.09 5.67
CA GLN A 230 -11.84 5.38 6.24
C GLN A 230 -13.13 5.92 5.61
N TYR A 231 -13.33 5.64 4.32
CA TYR A 231 -14.46 6.17 3.55
C TYR A 231 -15.44 5.08 3.08
N SER A 232 -15.38 3.90 3.72
CA SER A 232 -16.35 2.84 3.46
C SER A 232 -17.77 3.33 3.70
N SER A 233 -18.64 3.06 2.74
CA SER A 233 -20.07 3.34 2.83
C SER A 233 -20.87 2.16 3.39
N ILE A 234 -20.24 0.99 3.53
CA ILE A 234 -20.87 -0.25 3.94
C ILE A 234 -20.67 -0.47 5.45
N ARG A 235 -19.46 -0.30 5.97
CA ARG A 235 -19.11 -0.47 7.39
C ARG A 235 -18.87 0.89 8.02
N LEU A 236 -19.94 1.59 8.37
CA LEU A 236 -19.86 2.93 8.98
C LEU A 236 -19.13 2.91 10.32
N ASP A 237 -19.26 1.86 11.10
CA ASP A 237 -18.54 1.63 12.37
C ASP A 237 -17.02 1.52 12.15
N VAL A 238 -16.60 0.74 11.15
CA VAL A 238 -15.19 0.62 10.78
C VAL A 238 -14.67 1.95 10.21
N ALA A 239 -15.42 2.56 9.31
CA ALA A 239 -15.05 3.85 8.72
C ALA A 239 -14.90 4.93 9.81
N GLU A 240 -15.81 4.98 10.78
CA GLU A 240 -15.73 5.89 11.91
C GLU A 240 -14.47 5.62 12.75
N TRP A 241 -14.20 4.35 13.06
CA TRP A 241 -12.98 3.99 13.81
C TRP A 241 -11.72 4.47 13.08
N TYR A 242 -11.60 4.19 11.78
CA TYR A 242 -10.45 4.60 10.97
C TYR A 242 -10.31 6.12 10.90
N ARG A 243 -11.40 6.87 10.68
CA ARG A 243 -11.38 8.33 10.65
C ARG A 243 -11.03 8.95 11.99
N LYS A 244 -11.53 8.39 13.09
CA LYS A 244 -11.29 8.91 14.44
C LYS A 244 -9.89 8.63 14.94
N ASN A 245 -9.33 7.47 14.61
CA ASN A 245 -8.11 6.98 15.24
C ASN A 245 -6.87 7.12 14.36
N ILE A 246 -7.00 7.21 13.03
CA ILE A 246 -5.88 7.46 12.12
C ILE A 246 -5.87 8.94 11.75
N SER A 247 -4.99 9.70 12.38
CA SER A 247 -4.91 11.15 12.23
C SER A 247 -3.94 11.61 11.14
N LEU A 248 -3.04 10.71 10.67
CA LEU A 248 -2.06 11.02 9.64
C LEU A 248 -1.76 9.78 8.79
N VAL A 249 -1.81 9.93 7.48
CA VAL A 249 -1.41 8.92 6.52
C VAL A 249 -0.23 9.43 5.70
N VAL A 250 0.94 8.83 5.92
CA VAL A 250 2.19 9.16 5.24
C VAL A 250 2.44 8.14 4.13
N GLY A 251 2.45 8.61 2.89
CA GLY A 251 2.68 7.78 1.72
C GLY A 251 4.13 7.86 1.24
N LEU A 252 4.73 6.70 0.99
CA LEU A 252 6.07 6.62 0.42
C LEU A 252 5.99 6.42 -1.09
N PHE A 253 6.75 7.20 -1.87
CA PHE A 253 6.81 7.02 -3.31
C PHE A 253 7.30 5.61 -3.65
N CYS A 254 6.60 4.95 -4.57
CA CYS A 254 6.85 3.54 -4.85
C CYS A 254 6.69 3.22 -6.33
N SER A 255 7.75 2.74 -6.96
CA SER A 255 7.67 2.17 -8.31
C SER A 255 7.12 0.75 -8.28
N GLU A 256 7.74 -0.08 -7.46
CA GLU A 256 7.45 -1.51 -7.33
C GLU A 256 8.12 -2.07 -6.07
N ALA A 257 7.62 -3.19 -5.56
CA ALA A 257 8.28 -4.01 -4.56
C ALA A 257 8.72 -5.33 -5.20
N PHE A 258 9.71 -5.98 -4.60
CA PHE A 258 10.32 -7.19 -5.15
C PHE A 258 9.99 -8.41 -4.28
N THR A 259 9.97 -9.57 -4.91
CA THR A 259 9.73 -10.85 -4.24
C THR A 259 10.96 -11.30 -3.46
N GLU A 260 10.77 -12.22 -2.53
CA GLU A 260 11.89 -12.84 -1.80
C GLU A 260 12.87 -13.55 -2.74
N GLU A 261 12.39 -14.15 -3.83
CA GLU A 261 13.25 -14.73 -4.88
C GLU A 261 14.22 -13.70 -5.46
N GLY A 262 13.81 -12.42 -5.54
CA GLY A 262 14.69 -11.33 -5.95
C GLY A 262 15.81 -11.08 -4.95
N MET A 263 15.51 -11.13 -3.66
CA MET A 263 16.53 -10.99 -2.61
C MET A 263 17.47 -12.20 -2.57
N ASP A 264 16.97 -13.41 -2.80
CA ASP A 264 17.79 -14.63 -2.93
C ASP A 264 18.73 -14.53 -4.13
N TRP A 265 18.22 -14.07 -5.27
CA TRP A 265 19.04 -13.84 -6.45
C TRP A 265 20.14 -12.79 -6.17
N LEU A 266 19.79 -11.68 -5.52
CA LEU A 266 20.74 -10.62 -5.21
C LEU A 266 21.86 -11.10 -4.27
N ALA A 267 21.51 -11.81 -3.21
CA ALA A 267 22.45 -12.39 -2.26
C ALA A 267 23.42 -13.37 -2.96
N LYS A 268 22.88 -14.23 -3.81
CA LYS A 268 23.66 -15.18 -4.62
C LYS A 268 24.60 -14.49 -5.61
N ASP A 269 24.12 -13.45 -6.30
CA ASP A 269 24.91 -12.68 -7.27
C ASP A 269 26.04 -11.89 -6.59
N LEU A 270 25.80 -11.42 -5.38
CA LEU A 270 26.82 -10.75 -4.56
C LEU A 270 27.79 -11.73 -3.85
N GLY A 271 27.41 -13.00 -3.78
CA GLY A 271 28.20 -14.02 -3.07
C GLY A 271 28.18 -13.84 -1.54
N VAL A 272 27.11 -13.28 -0.98
CA VAL A 272 26.94 -13.04 0.46
C VAL A 272 25.60 -13.56 0.98
N PRO A 273 25.48 -13.88 2.28
CA PRO A 273 24.19 -14.14 2.91
C PRO A 273 23.27 -12.91 2.85
N LYS A 274 21.94 -13.09 2.81
CA LYS A 274 20.96 -11.98 2.85
C LYS A 274 21.20 -11.05 4.07
N ALA A 275 21.58 -11.60 5.22
CA ALA A 275 21.88 -10.84 6.43
C ALA A 275 23.00 -9.81 6.26
N GLU A 276 23.90 -10.02 5.30
CA GLU A 276 24.99 -9.09 5.02
C GLU A 276 24.58 -7.89 4.15
N ILE A 277 23.38 -7.91 3.55
CA ILE A 277 22.84 -6.80 2.76
C ILE A 277 22.24 -5.77 3.70
N ALA A 278 23.05 -4.80 4.14
CA ALA A 278 22.64 -3.83 5.14
C ALA A 278 21.64 -2.80 4.60
N ASN A 279 21.81 -2.35 3.35
CA ASN A 279 20.93 -1.36 2.74
C ASN A 279 20.91 -1.52 1.22
N ILE A 280 19.78 -1.21 0.63
CA ILE A 280 19.60 -1.05 -0.80
C ILE A 280 19.05 0.34 -1.06
N ASN A 281 19.54 1.01 -2.09
CA ASN A 281 18.98 2.26 -2.59
C ASN A 281 18.75 2.13 -4.10
N ILE A 282 17.63 2.64 -4.62
CA ILE A 282 17.31 2.55 -6.04
C ILE A 282 17.29 3.94 -6.67
N LYS A 283 18.38 4.26 -7.38
CA LYS A 283 18.56 5.53 -8.11
C LYS A 283 18.91 5.25 -9.58
N GLY A 284 17.96 4.64 -10.33
CA GLY A 284 18.20 4.17 -11.70
C GLY A 284 19.06 2.91 -11.81
N LYS A 285 19.74 2.55 -10.74
CA LYS A 285 20.48 1.32 -10.49
C LYS A 285 20.23 0.89 -9.04
N LEU A 286 20.55 -0.34 -8.68
CA LEU A 286 20.63 -0.75 -7.29
C LEU A 286 21.99 -0.31 -6.74
N GLU A 287 21.99 0.45 -5.67
CA GLU A 287 23.14 0.79 -4.85
C GLU A 287 23.01 0.00 -3.55
N ILE A 288 23.96 -0.90 -3.30
CA ILE A 288 23.87 -1.90 -2.24
C ILE A 288 25.02 -1.66 -1.30
N LYS A 289 24.73 -1.53 0.00
CA LYS A 289 25.72 -1.44 1.05
C LYS A 289 25.69 -2.71 1.89
N LEU A 290 26.84 -3.34 2.04
CA LEU A 290 27.02 -4.51 2.87
C LEU A 290 27.42 -4.12 4.31
N ARG A 291 27.21 -5.03 5.28
CA ARG A 291 27.57 -4.80 6.70
C ARG A 291 29.06 -4.63 6.91
N ASP A 292 29.90 -5.23 6.05
CA ASP A 292 31.35 -5.05 6.07
C ASP A 292 31.83 -3.71 5.47
N GLY A 293 30.92 -2.87 5.02
CA GLY A 293 31.17 -1.55 4.46
C GLY A 293 31.41 -1.52 2.96
N ARG A 294 31.46 -2.66 2.28
CA ARG A 294 31.55 -2.69 0.81
C ARG A 294 30.30 -2.10 0.18
N GLU A 295 30.49 -1.37 -0.90
CA GLU A 295 29.42 -0.81 -1.73
C GLU A 295 29.45 -1.47 -3.10
N GLU A 296 28.30 -1.99 -3.51
CA GLU A 296 28.10 -2.71 -4.76
C GLU A 296 26.98 -2.06 -5.59
N THR A 297 27.02 -2.25 -6.89
CA THR A 297 25.96 -1.77 -7.76
C THR A 297 25.46 -2.87 -8.69
N ARG A 298 24.13 -2.88 -8.95
CA ARG A 298 23.54 -3.82 -9.90
C ARG A 298 22.53 -3.11 -10.80
N SER A 299 22.29 -3.72 -11.95
CA SER A 299 21.31 -3.22 -12.90
C SER A 299 19.90 -3.36 -12.38
N LEU A 300 19.15 -2.26 -12.29
CA LEU A 300 17.74 -2.27 -11.98
C LEU A 300 16.94 -3.11 -13.00
N LYS A 301 17.34 -3.08 -14.28
CA LYS A 301 16.71 -3.89 -15.32
C LYS A 301 16.86 -5.40 -15.05
N ALA A 302 18.01 -5.86 -14.55
CA ALA A 302 18.25 -7.25 -14.22
C ALA A 302 17.43 -7.69 -12.98
N PHE A 303 17.26 -6.78 -12.02
CA PHE A 303 16.50 -7.00 -10.80
C PHE A 303 14.99 -6.89 -11.02
N GLY A 304 14.54 -6.04 -11.95
CA GLY A 304 13.13 -5.76 -12.23
C GLY A 304 12.29 -6.97 -12.62
N LYS A 305 12.91 -8.06 -13.07
CA LYS A 305 12.21 -9.34 -13.34
C LYS A 305 11.64 -10.00 -12.08
N TYR A 306 12.09 -9.58 -10.90
CA TYR A 306 11.62 -10.03 -9.60
C TYR A 306 10.61 -9.06 -8.97
N ALA A 307 10.17 -8.04 -9.71
CA ALA A 307 9.07 -7.19 -9.24
C ALA A 307 7.82 -8.05 -8.99
N ARG A 308 7.09 -7.72 -7.91
CA ARG A 308 5.84 -8.42 -7.60
C ARG A 308 4.86 -8.28 -8.77
N PRO A 309 4.20 -9.35 -9.22
CA PRO A 309 3.24 -9.28 -10.32
C PRO A 309 2.17 -8.20 -10.12
N ALA A 310 1.68 -8.06 -8.89
CA ALA A 310 0.68 -7.06 -8.53
C ALA A 310 1.14 -5.60 -8.74
N CYS A 311 2.44 -5.32 -8.64
CA CYS A 311 2.96 -3.98 -8.89
C CYS A 311 2.76 -3.51 -10.32
N LEU A 312 2.60 -4.44 -11.28
CA LEU A 312 2.31 -4.12 -12.67
C LEU A 312 0.91 -3.54 -12.87
N TYR A 313 0.01 -3.74 -11.92
CA TYR A 313 -1.36 -3.23 -11.94
C TYR A 313 -1.50 -1.90 -11.19
N CYS A 314 -0.50 -1.53 -10.39
CA CYS A 314 -0.53 -0.30 -9.61
C CYS A 314 -0.15 0.90 -10.49
N MET A 315 -1.00 1.93 -10.49
CA MET A 315 -0.80 3.16 -11.27
C MET A 315 -0.35 4.36 -10.42
N ASP A 316 -0.38 4.24 -9.10
CA ASP A 316 0.03 5.30 -8.20
C ASP A 316 1.51 5.17 -7.82
N TYR A 317 2.28 6.21 -8.14
CA TYR A 317 3.70 6.34 -7.77
C TYR A 317 3.91 7.15 -6.51
N ALA A 318 3.14 8.22 -6.36
CA ALA A 318 3.40 9.29 -5.41
C ALA A 318 2.52 9.25 -4.16
N ALA A 319 1.76 8.16 -3.97
CA ALA A 319 0.76 8.00 -2.91
C ALA A 319 -0.27 9.13 -2.95
N ASP A 320 -1.02 9.17 -4.04
CA ASP A 320 -1.94 10.26 -4.39
C ASP A 320 -2.99 10.52 -3.31
N ASN A 321 -3.36 9.50 -2.54
CA ASN A 321 -4.36 9.57 -1.47
C ASN A 321 -3.76 9.75 -0.05
N ALA A 322 -2.44 9.95 0.10
CA ALA A 322 -1.82 10.24 1.39
C ALA A 322 -2.14 11.64 1.89
N ASP A 323 -1.88 11.92 3.16
CA ASP A 323 -1.85 13.29 3.69
C ASP A 323 -0.54 13.99 3.32
N ILE A 324 0.55 13.22 3.37
CA ILE A 324 1.89 13.65 2.96
C ILE A 324 2.50 12.54 2.11
N GLY A 325 2.93 12.86 0.90
CA GLY A 325 3.70 11.98 0.02
C GLY A 325 5.21 12.25 0.15
N LEU A 326 6.02 11.21 0.32
CA LEU A 326 7.46 11.32 0.56
C LEU A 326 8.26 10.43 -0.39
N GLY A 327 9.37 10.92 -0.93
CA GLY A 327 10.25 10.10 -1.76
C GLY A 327 11.68 10.64 -1.87
N GLY A 328 12.64 9.72 -1.98
CA GLY A 328 14.06 10.04 -2.15
C GLY A 328 14.39 10.29 -3.63
N ILE A 329 13.80 11.31 -4.23
CA ILE A 329 14.03 11.68 -5.63
C ILE A 329 14.44 13.14 -5.77
N GLY A 330 15.18 13.43 -6.82
CA GLY A 330 15.50 14.79 -7.26
C GLY A 330 16.79 15.36 -6.68
N LEU A 331 17.09 15.13 -5.41
CA LEU A 331 18.32 15.61 -4.78
C LEU A 331 18.80 14.61 -3.71
N ASP A 332 20.05 14.19 -3.80
CA ASP A 332 20.64 13.24 -2.85
C ASP A 332 20.68 13.81 -1.42
N GLY A 333 20.25 13.01 -0.44
CA GLY A 333 20.18 13.41 0.97
C GLY A 333 19.01 14.30 1.31
N TRP A 334 18.04 14.47 0.38
CA TRP A 334 16.81 15.23 0.56
C TRP A 334 15.60 14.37 0.25
N THR A 335 14.49 14.65 0.91
CA THR A 335 13.22 14.00 0.67
C THR A 335 12.31 14.93 -0.12
N PHE A 336 11.81 14.49 -1.27
CA PHE A 336 10.72 15.17 -1.94
C PHE A 336 9.45 14.98 -1.10
N THR A 337 8.89 16.09 -0.64
CA THR A 337 7.76 16.13 0.28
C THR A 337 6.59 16.81 -0.39
N VAL A 338 5.47 16.10 -0.55
CA VAL A 338 4.23 16.61 -1.14
C VAL A 338 3.17 16.68 -0.07
N ILE A 339 2.69 17.88 0.23
CA ILE A 339 1.62 18.13 1.20
C ILE A 339 0.30 18.15 0.46
N ARG A 340 -0.66 17.30 0.89
CA ARG A 340 -1.91 17.08 0.16
C ARG A 340 -3.15 17.54 0.93
N THR A 341 -3.17 17.35 2.24
CA THR A 341 -4.35 17.63 3.09
C THR A 341 -4.04 18.56 4.24
N GLU A 342 -5.07 19.05 4.92
CA GLU A 342 -4.92 19.84 6.13
C GLU A 342 -4.24 19.06 7.27
N ALA A 343 -4.50 17.75 7.37
CA ALA A 343 -3.81 16.90 8.35
C ALA A 343 -2.31 16.82 8.05
N GLY A 344 -1.95 16.63 6.78
CA GLY A 344 -0.57 16.68 6.33
C GLY A 344 0.09 18.03 6.58
N HIS A 345 -0.62 19.13 6.29
CA HIS A 345 -0.12 20.49 6.54
C HIS A 345 0.16 20.72 8.02
N ARG A 346 -0.77 20.36 8.91
CA ARG A 346 -0.57 20.53 10.37
C ARG A 346 0.65 19.74 10.86
N ALA A 347 0.80 18.50 10.43
CA ALA A 347 1.96 17.68 10.83
C ALA A 347 3.28 18.24 10.29
N TRP A 348 3.29 18.73 9.06
CA TRP A 348 4.42 19.39 8.44
C TRP A 348 4.78 20.70 9.15
N GLN A 349 3.79 21.57 9.38
CA GLN A 349 3.99 22.86 10.01
C GLN A 349 4.56 22.71 11.43
N ALA A 350 4.14 21.67 12.15
CA ALA A 350 4.70 21.37 13.47
C ALA A 350 6.20 21.11 13.45
N LEU A 351 6.74 20.48 12.40
CA LEU A 351 8.19 20.32 12.22
C LEU A 351 8.88 21.64 11.86
N VAL A 352 8.24 22.47 11.03
CA VAL A 352 8.75 23.79 10.65
C VAL A 352 8.85 24.70 11.86
N ASP A 353 7.80 24.76 12.68
CA ASP A 353 7.70 25.64 13.85
C ASP A 353 8.77 25.36 14.91
N VAL A 354 9.20 24.09 15.03
CA VAL A 354 10.27 23.70 15.96
C VAL A 354 11.67 23.69 15.32
N GLY A 355 11.78 24.06 14.04
CA GLY A 355 13.05 24.09 13.31
C GLY A 355 13.65 22.72 13.02
N TRP A 356 12.82 21.68 12.93
CA TRP A 356 13.28 20.31 12.66
C TRP A 356 13.52 20.03 11.18
N VAL A 357 13.26 20.99 10.32
CA VAL A 357 13.42 20.84 8.88
C VAL A 357 14.18 21.97 8.23
N GLU A 358 15.02 21.63 7.29
CA GLU A 358 15.60 22.50 6.28
C GLU A 358 14.83 22.27 4.97
N VAL A 359 14.52 23.35 4.26
CA VAL A 359 13.64 23.31 3.08
C VAL A 359 14.32 23.96 1.90
N LYS A 360 14.08 23.42 0.72
CA LYS A 360 14.37 24.03 -0.59
C LYS A 360 13.10 24.05 -1.40
N GLU A 361 12.80 25.22 -1.96
CA GLU A 361 11.63 25.39 -2.81
C GLU A 361 11.78 24.67 -4.15
N LEU A 362 10.70 24.13 -4.68
CA LEU A 362 10.73 23.41 -5.97
C LEU A 362 11.06 24.29 -7.16
N GLU A 363 10.74 25.59 -7.05
CA GLU A 363 11.09 26.59 -8.07
C GLU A 363 12.59 26.72 -8.27
N GLU A 364 13.38 26.47 -7.23
CA GLU A 364 14.84 26.47 -7.29
C GLU A 364 15.38 25.18 -7.92
N LEU A 365 14.57 24.10 -7.93
CA LEU A 365 14.95 22.76 -8.36
C LEU A 365 13.91 22.14 -9.32
N PRO A 366 13.61 22.78 -10.45
CA PRO A 366 12.53 22.35 -11.35
C PRO A 366 12.71 20.93 -11.89
N LYS A 367 13.96 20.47 -12.05
CA LYS A 367 14.26 19.10 -12.49
C LYS A 367 13.75 18.03 -11.51
N SER A 368 13.65 18.35 -10.22
CA SER A 368 13.12 17.42 -9.22
C SER A 368 11.63 17.22 -9.42
N LYS A 369 10.87 18.30 -9.68
CA LYS A 369 9.45 18.22 -10.00
C LYS A 369 9.21 17.50 -11.34
N GLU A 370 9.97 17.81 -12.36
CA GLU A 370 9.91 17.12 -13.65
C GLU A 370 10.17 15.61 -13.52
N LEU A 371 11.10 15.22 -12.66
CA LEU A 371 11.37 13.81 -12.37
C LEU A 371 10.17 13.13 -11.72
N LEU A 372 9.55 13.76 -10.73
CA LEU A 372 8.33 13.23 -10.09
C LEU A 372 7.21 13.04 -11.12
N ILE A 373 6.93 14.06 -11.91
CA ILE A 373 5.91 14.01 -12.98
C ILE A 373 6.21 12.84 -13.94
N ARG A 374 7.46 12.73 -14.40
CA ARG A 374 7.87 11.66 -15.32
C ARG A 374 7.69 10.28 -14.74
N LEU A 375 8.08 10.04 -13.47
CA LEU A 375 7.96 8.74 -12.81
C LEU A 375 6.50 8.38 -12.56
N SER A 376 5.69 9.34 -12.15
CA SER A 376 4.25 9.14 -11.92
C SER A 376 3.53 8.82 -13.23
N ARG A 377 3.79 9.59 -14.29
CA ARG A 377 3.21 9.33 -15.60
C ARG A 377 3.67 8.00 -16.19
N TYR A 378 4.96 7.68 -16.04
CA TYR A 378 5.48 6.38 -16.48
C TYR A 378 4.74 5.21 -15.81
N LYS A 379 4.51 5.27 -14.49
CA LYS A 379 3.78 4.23 -13.77
C LYS A 379 2.30 4.18 -14.16
N ARG A 380 1.67 5.34 -14.34
CA ARG A 380 0.26 5.50 -14.68
C ARG A 380 -0.06 5.05 -16.12
N ASN A 381 0.84 5.35 -17.06
CA ASN A 381 0.68 5.03 -18.48
C ASN A 381 1.26 3.67 -18.86
N ARG A 382 1.75 2.92 -17.90
CA ARG A 382 2.27 1.58 -18.13
C ARG A 382 1.14 0.65 -18.63
N PRO A 383 1.35 -0.09 -19.75
CA PRO A 383 0.37 -1.07 -20.21
C PRO A 383 0.04 -2.07 -19.12
N LEU A 384 -1.23 -2.34 -18.95
CA LEU A 384 -1.70 -3.34 -18.00
C LEU A 384 -1.40 -4.75 -18.51
N PRO A 385 -1.08 -5.71 -17.62
CA PRO A 385 -0.92 -7.09 -18.01
C PRO A 385 -2.16 -7.66 -18.70
N ALA A 386 -1.96 -8.52 -19.69
CA ALA A 386 -3.04 -9.15 -20.46
C ALA A 386 -4.03 -9.98 -19.59
N LEU A 387 -3.64 -10.32 -18.37
CA LEU A 387 -4.50 -11.01 -17.40
C LEU A 387 -5.49 -10.08 -16.69
N MET A 388 -5.34 -8.76 -16.86
CA MET A 388 -6.36 -7.86 -16.32
C MET A 388 -7.62 -7.94 -17.17
N PRO A 389 -8.80 -7.90 -16.52
CA PRO A 389 -10.05 -7.71 -17.23
C PRO A 389 -9.93 -6.46 -18.12
N THR A 390 -10.50 -6.54 -19.30
CA THR A 390 -10.63 -5.38 -20.19
C THR A 390 -11.36 -4.25 -19.44
N HIS A 391 -11.27 -3.06 -19.99
CA HIS A 391 -12.01 -1.91 -19.47
C HIS A 391 -13.52 -2.20 -19.33
N GLU A 392 -14.11 -2.85 -20.33
CA GLU A 392 -15.50 -3.25 -20.33
C GLU A 392 -15.82 -4.29 -19.27
N GLU A 393 -14.93 -5.25 -19.05
CA GLU A 393 -15.07 -6.25 -17.98
C GLU A 393 -14.98 -5.62 -16.59
N ARG A 394 -14.16 -4.57 -16.40
CA ARG A 394 -14.09 -3.83 -15.14
C ARG A 394 -15.34 -3.02 -14.86
N ILE A 395 -15.88 -2.37 -15.88
CA ILE A 395 -17.19 -1.70 -15.78
C ILE A 395 -18.26 -2.70 -15.42
N ALA A 396 -18.21 -3.88 -16.03
CA ALA A 396 -19.13 -4.97 -15.77
C ALA A 396 -19.01 -5.56 -14.35
N ILE A 397 -17.85 -5.48 -13.72
CA ILE A 397 -17.63 -5.83 -12.30
C ILE A 397 -18.17 -4.72 -11.35
N GLY A 398 -18.62 -3.60 -11.88
CA GLY A 398 -19.53 -2.69 -11.18
C GLY A 398 -18.93 -1.54 -10.41
N ASN A 399 -17.64 -1.25 -10.55
CA ASN A 399 -17.03 -0.25 -9.68
C ASN A 399 -16.05 0.72 -10.32
N LEU A 400 -16.01 0.79 -11.64
CA LEU A 400 -15.01 1.64 -12.29
C LEU A 400 -15.68 2.60 -13.25
N ASP A 401 -15.70 3.88 -12.87
CA ASP A 401 -15.84 4.91 -13.90
C ASP A 401 -14.54 4.88 -14.73
N PRO A 402 -14.66 4.57 -16.03
CA PRO A 402 -13.53 4.55 -16.95
C PRO A 402 -12.66 5.79 -16.91
N LYS A 403 -13.28 6.95 -16.69
CA LYS A 403 -12.59 8.24 -16.63
C LYS A 403 -11.61 8.36 -15.47
N HIS A 404 -11.82 7.63 -14.39
CA HIS A 404 -10.99 7.67 -13.20
C HIS A 404 -9.74 6.80 -13.29
N PHE A 405 -9.82 5.68 -14.03
CA PHE A 405 -8.68 4.78 -14.24
C PHE A 405 -7.61 5.34 -15.19
N TYR A 406 -8.01 6.25 -16.05
CA TYR A 406 -7.19 6.72 -17.17
C TYR A 406 -6.85 8.21 -17.09
N ARG A 407 -6.77 8.78 -15.90
CA ARG A 407 -6.24 10.14 -15.74
C ARG A 407 -4.85 10.23 -16.37
N GLY A 408 -4.75 10.92 -17.50
CA GLY A 408 -3.51 11.11 -18.22
C GLY A 408 -3.14 10.01 -19.21
N TRP A 409 -4.02 9.05 -19.47
CA TRP A 409 -3.79 7.97 -20.43
C TRP A 409 -3.86 8.42 -21.90
N GLU A 410 -4.66 9.41 -22.22
CA GLU A 410 -5.06 9.67 -23.60
C GLU A 410 -4.00 10.36 -24.48
N GLU A 411 -2.91 10.94 -23.91
CA GLU A 411 -2.06 11.81 -24.73
C GLU A 411 -0.54 11.64 -24.60
N ASP A 412 -0.02 10.79 -23.72
CA ASP A 412 1.43 10.69 -23.57
C ASP A 412 2.06 9.52 -24.32
N SER A 413 2.36 9.77 -25.60
CA SER A 413 3.15 8.86 -26.45
C SER A 413 4.63 8.77 -26.03
N SER A 414 5.05 9.43 -24.95
CA SER A 414 6.44 9.46 -24.48
C SER A 414 6.84 8.23 -23.65
N ALA A 415 5.94 7.27 -23.42
CA ALA A 415 6.27 5.98 -22.81
C ALA A 415 7.17 5.10 -23.69
N LYS A 416 8.20 5.69 -24.30
CA LYS A 416 9.14 4.99 -25.18
C LYS A 416 10.07 4.00 -24.46
N ASP A 417 10.08 4.00 -23.14
CA ASP A 417 10.93 3.12 -22.32
C ASP A 417 10.13 2.03 -21.60
N TRP A 418 9.08 1.54 -22.20
CA TRP A 418 8.27 0.49 -21.64
C TRP A 418 9.04 -0.83 -21.47
N ARG A 419 8.98 -1.40 -20.25
CA ARG A 419 9.52 -2.73 -19.97
C ARG A 419 8.56 -3.82 -20.44
N PRO A 420 9.03 -4.85 -21.17
CA PRO A 420 8.19 -6.00 -21.47
C PRO A 420 7.75 -6.66 -20.16
N LEU A 421 6.49 -7.08 -20.13
CA LEU A 421 5.92 -7.81 -18.99
C LEU A 421 6.78 -9.03 -18.66
N PRO A 422 7.01 -9.34 -17.37
CA PRO A 422 7.56 -10.62 -17.01
C PRO A 422 6.61 -11.73 -17.50
N PRO A 423 7.14 -12.88 -17.90
CA PRO A 423 6.30 -14.03 -18.25
C PRO A 423 5.40 -14.39 -17.06
N PRO A 424 4.15 -14.82 -17.31
CA PRO A 424 3.26 -15.24 -16.25
C PRO A 424 3.93 -16.30 -15.38
N PRO A 425 3.70 -16.30 -14.06
CA PRO A 425 4.30 -17.27 -13.16
C PRO A 425 3.98 -18.70 -13.65
N PRO A 426 4.92 -19.62 -13.57
CA PRO A 426 4.72 -20.99 -14.04
C PRO A 426 3.52 -21.59 -13.32
N LYS A 427 2.56 -22.13 -14.09
CA LYS A 427 1.41 -22.84 -13.53
C LYS A 427 1.91 -23.90 -12.54
N LYS A 428 1.57 -23.77 -11.26
CA LYS A 428 1.91 -24.76 -10.24
C LYS A 428 1.42 -26.13 -10.75
N LYS A 429 2.34 -27.06 -10.98
CA LYS A 429 1.98 -28.45 -11.30
C LYS A 429 1.14 -28.96 -10.14
N LYS A 430 -0.11 -29.34 -10.39
CA LYS A 430 -0.95 -30.01 -9.40
C LYS A 430 -0.16 -31.24 -8.92
N VAL A 431 0.29 -31.21 -7.68
CA VAL A 431 0.87 -32.35 -7.02
C VAL A 431 -0.27 -33.39 -6.91
N LYS A 432 -0.21 -34.43 -7.67
CA LYS A 432 -1.12 -35.60 -7.50
C LYS A 432 -0.76 -36.19 -6.14
N VAL A 433 -1.57 -35.94 -5.14
CA VAL A 433 -1.53 -36.71 -3.90
C VAL A 433 -1.90 -38.13 -4.27
N LYS A 434 -0.93 -39.02 -4.23
CA LYS A 434 -1.20 -40.44 -4.30
C LYS A 434 -1.99 -40.81 -3.05
N SER A 435 -3.25 -41.19 -3.24
CA SER A 435 -4.00 -41.88 -2.20
C SER A 435 -3.29 -43.20 -1.90
N GLU A 436 -2.65 -43.28 -0.74
CA GLU A 436 -2.18 -44.56 -0.22
C GLU A 436 -3.39 -45.42 0.10
N GLY A 437 -3.39 -46.61 -0.51
CA GLY A 437 -4.45 -47.58 -0.44
C GLY A 437 -4.64 -48.09 0.99
N SER A 438 -5.87 -48.22 1.36
CA SER A 438 -6.31 -49.04 2.51
C SER A 438 -5.79 -50.47 2.35
N VAL A 439 -4.94 -50.89 3.26
CA VAL A 439 -4.65 -52.31 3.48
C VAL A 439 -5.64 -52.82 4.51
N SER A 440 -6.36 -53.81 4.11
CA SER A 440 -7.28 -54.67 4.85
C SER A 440 -6.69 -55.23 6.13
#